data_317972159aba34c891f13a8aaabf8906
#
_entry.id   317972159aba34c891f13a8aaabf8906
#
_cell.length_a   1.000
_cell.length_b   1.000
_cell.length_c   1.000
_cell.angle_alpha   90.00
_cell.angle_beta   90.00
_cell.angle_gamma   90.00
#
_symmetry.space_group_name_H-M   'P 1'
#
loop_
_entity.id
_entity.type
_entity.pdbx_description
1 polymer ?
#
loop_
_entity_poly.entity_id
_entity_poly.type
_entity_poly.pdbx_seq_one_letter_code
_entity_poly.pdbx_strand_id
1 'polypeptide(L)'
;MANDSDRKISGGQVGDFIAPREVPEYDPATDRLPSQEEFFRPPVRFGSVPVEEKPLGFDAKRGYKKLFPPIMLPTQVVERVSFGHPELAPNRLFWGDNLHVMRSLPSESIDLIYIDPPFFSGRNYNVIFGDKNELRSFADIWEGGMPGYLIWLNARLVEMKRLLNKTGSLFVHLDWHASHYVKLELDKIFGYEQFQNEVIWSYGPKATQSTSHFQRKHDAILVYSKSPTYTFNVLLKEYSYGSLAERDTRYKFEDNDGRYRETTRRDKRGDKYRAKVYLKSGVAMTDVWDIGVLNATATERIGYPTQKPEELLHRIILSGSNAGDVVADFFLGGGTTAAVAQMLDRKWIACDQSRVAVALTADRLTKTGEQQALGSETPDYTVEHWGVYEKERLSKTPPEGFREFVLRAYGAVPDASELGIHGRKGAIPIWVGEPSLKSQVTAEHVVTFANAIKKSLRYQQDNLRDGTMLAWSFRPDALQAAAELRDREQTSLDFVKLENVRIDSPQF
;
A
#
# COMPACT_ATOMS: atom_id res chain seq x y z
N MET A 1 -43.86 -20.54 -49.03
CA MET A 1 -44.24 -21.96 -48.84
C MET A 1 -43.06 -22.66 -48.19
N ALA A 2 -43.38 -23.39 -47.15
CA ALA A 2 -42.59 -24.35 -46.40
C ALA A 2 -41.47 -23.73 -45.56
N ASN A 3 -41.53 -23.83 -44.39
CA ASN A 3 -42.03 -24.52 -43.19
C ASN A 3 -40.85 -24.57 -42.24
N ASP A 4 -41.06 -23.85 -41.23
CA ASP A 4 -40.35 -23.88 -39.97
C ASP A 4 -40.75 -25.18 -39.26
N SER A 5 -39.82 -25.98 -38.81
CA SER A 5 -40.05 -26.84 -37.67
C SER A 5 -38.77 -27.58 -37.24
N ASP A 6 -38.54 -27.62 -35.94
CA ASP A 6 -37.77 -28.61 -35.21
C ASP A 6 -36.24 -28.46 -35.16
N ARG A 7 -35.77 -27.44 -34.50
CA ARG A 7 -34.56 -27.58 -33.68
C ARG A 7 -34.93 -28.13 -32.33
N LYS A 8 -34.95 -29.45 -32.20
CA LYS A 8 -34.91 -30.16 -30.92
C LYS A 8 -33.63 -29.71 -30.16
N ILE A 9 -33.84 -29.02 -29.08
CA ILE A 9 -32.84 -28.86 -28.04
C ILE A 9 -32.57 -30.25 -27.49
N SER A 10 -31.43 -30.84 -27.80
CA SER A 10 -30.95 -32.06 -27.17
C SER A 10 -30.75 -31.73 -25.67
N GLY A 11 -31.60 -32.36 -24.85
CA GLY A 11 -31.47 -32.27 -23.39
C GLY A 11 -30.10 -32.76 -22.97
N GLY A 12 -29.25 -31.83 -22.46
CA GLY A 12 -28.12 -32.22 -21.66
C GLY A 12 -28.63 -33.03 -20.48
N GLN A 13 -28.00 -34.17 -20.25
CA GLN A 13 -28.26 -34.98 -19.06
C GLN A 13 -28.06 -34.06 -17.84
N VAL A 14 -29.13 -33.88 -17.09
CA VAL A 14 -29.12 -33.33 -15.74
C VAL A 14 -28.24 -34.28 -14.94
N GLY A 15 -27.08 -33.85 -14.55
CA GLY A 15 -26.20 -34.63 -13.68
C GLY A 15 -26.98 -35.06 -12.45
N ASP A 16 -26.70 -36.26 -12.01
CA ASP A 16 -27.32 -36.91 -10.87
C ASP A 16 -27.53 -35.92 -9.71
N PHE A 17 -28.77 -35.64 -9.38
CA PHE A 17 -29.10 -34.98 -8.14
C PHE A 17 -28.48 -35.82 -7.02
N ILE A 18 -27.52 -35.27 -6.33
CA ILE A 18 -27.06 -35.83 -5.05
C ILE A 18 -28.34 -35.95 -4.22
N ALA A 19 -28.72 -37.16 -3.90
CA ALA A 19 -29.87 -37.42 -3.06
C ALA A 19 -29.74 -36.53 -1.81
N PRO A 20 -30.84 -35.86 -1.39
CA PRO A 20 -30.78 -35.06 -0.19
C PRO A 20 -30.23 -35.97 0.92
N ARG A 21 -29.13 -35.54 1.57
CA ARG A 21 -28.71 -36.20 2.78
C ARG A 21 -29.92 -36.29 3.67
N GLU A 22 -30.25 -37.50 4.15
CA GLU A 22 -31.27 -37.69 5.16
C GLU A 22 -30.98 -36.67 6.26
N VAL A 23 -31.89 -35.71 6.42
CA VAL A 23 -31.78 -34.74 7.50
C VAL A 23 -32.00 -35.59 8.76
N PRO A 24 -31.03 -35.62 9.70
CA PRO A 24 -31.21 -36.38 10.93
C PRO A 24 -32.55 -35.96 11.55
N GLU A 25 -33.36 -36.95 11.99
CA GLU A 25 -34.59 -36.67 12.70
C GLU A 25 -34.27 -35.76 13.90
N TYR A 26 -34.95 -34.63 14.01
CA TYR A 26 -34.80 -33.69 15.09
C TYR A 26 -35.16 -34.34 16.42
N ASP A 27 -34.20 -34.55 17.30
CA ASP A 27 -34.42 -35.02 18.66
C ASP A 27 -34.43 -33.80 19.63
N PRO A 28 -35.61 -33.40 20.12
CA PRO A 28 -35.75 -32.26 21.03
C PRO A 28 -35.02 -32.46 22.38
N ALA A 29 -34.56 -33.65 22.70
CA ALA A 29 -33.82 -33.94 23.92
C ALA A 29 -32.32 -33.74 23.76
N THR A 30 -31.79 -33.89 22.53
CA THR A 30 -30.36 -33.74 22.20
C THR A 30 -30.04 -32.53 21.35
N ASP A 31 -31.01 -32.10 20.51
CA ASP A 31 -30.88 -30.93 19.64
C ASP A 31 -31.39 -29.68 20.35
N ARG A 32 -30.58 -29.11 21.15
CA ARG A 32 -30.80 -27.79 21.73
C ARG A 32 -30.85 -26.76 20.64
N LEU A 33 -32.02 -26.11 20.42
CA LEU A 33 -32.08 -24.92 19.59
C LEU A 33 -31.00 -23.91 20.09
N PRO A 34 -30.12 -23.44 19.22
CA PRO A 34 -29.17 -22.43 19.63
C PRO A 34 -29.87 -21.25 20.26
N SER A 35 -29.40 -20.78 21.40
CA SER A 35 -29.99 -19.63 22.09
C SER A 35 -30.02 -18.44 21.12
N GLN A 36 -30.96 -17.50 21.30
CA GLN A 36 -30.96 -16.26 20.48
C GLN A 36 -29.61 -15.55 20.52
N GLU A 37 -28.83 -15.68 21.59
CA GLU A 37 -27.46 -15.16 21.66
C GLU A 37 -26.50 -15.91 20.75
N GLU A 38 -26.69 -17.20 20.51
CA GLU A 38 -25.90 -17.98 19.55
C GLU A 38 -26.33 -17.70 18.10
N PHE A 39 -27.61 -17.38 17.85
CA PHE A 39 -28.08 -16.94 16.55
C PHE A 39 -27.65 -15.51 16.18
N PHE A 40 -27.52 -14.64 17.19
CA PHE A 40 -27.11 -13.24 16.99
C PHE A 40 -25.67 -12.95 17.44
N ARG A 41 -24.91 -13.93 17.87
CA ARG A 41 -23.47 -13.78 17.83
C ARG A 41 -23.14 -13.56 16.37
N PRO A 42 -22.54 -12.39 16.01
CA PRO A 42 -21.89 -12.30 14.71
C PRO A 42 -21.01 -13.54 14.62
N PRO A 43 -21.06 -14.30 13.52
CA PRO A 43 -20.23 -15.48 13.37
C PRO A 43 -18.87 -15.10 13.87
N VAL A 44 -18.31 -15.86 14.83
CA VAL A 44 -17.01 -15.60 15.42
C VAL A 44 -16.15 -15.27 14.23
N ARG A 45 -15.76 -14.00 14.09
CA ARG A 45 -15.00 -13.55 12.93
C ARG A 45 -13.87 -14.51 12.88
N PHE A 46 -13.89 -15.36 11.92
CA PHE A 46 -13.04 -16.48 11.62
C PHE A 46 -11.64 -16.39 12.23
N GLY A 47 -11.51 -16.34 13.55
CA GLY A 47 -10.26 -16.56 14.24
C GLY A 47 -9.69 -17.95 13.96
N SER A 48 -10.30 -18.65 13.00
CA SER A 48 -9.99 -20.02 12.67
C SER A 48 -9.64 -20.26 11.20
N VAL A 49 -9.53 -19.25 10.34
CA VAL A 49 -8.80 -19.47 9.08
C VAL A 49 -7.34 -19.23 9.38
N PRO A 50 -6.55 -20.30 9.64
CA PRO A 50 -5.13 -20.13 9.90
C PRO A 50 -4.48 -19.69 8.59
N VAL A 51 -4.19 -18.41 8.50
CA VAL A 51 -3.30 -17.91 7.45
C VAL A 51 -1.88 -18.21 7.92
N GLU A 52 -1.53 -19.49 7.94
CA GLU A 52 -0.25 -19.99 8.47
C GLU A 52 0.93 -19.62 7.58
N GLU A 53 0.68 -19.37 6.29
CA GLU A 53 1.74 -19.01 5.35
C GLU A 53 2.14 -17.53 5.52
N LYS A 54 3.44 -17.30 5.50
CA LYS A 54 3.98 -15.94 5.48
C LYS A 54 3.72 -15.26 4.13
N PRO A 55 3.68 -13.92 4.09
CA PRO A 55 3.56 -13.19 2.84
C PRO A 55 4.61 -13.62 1.83
N LEU A 56 4.26 -13.63 0.53
CA LEU A 56 5.21 -13.95 -0.52
C LEU A 56 6.44 -13.03 -0.45
N GLY A 57 7.62 -13.62 -0.61
CA GLY A 57 8.90 -12.91 -0.49
C GLY A 57 9.41 -12.76 0.94
N PHE A 58 8.63 -13.15 1.95
CA PHE A 58 9.06 -13.10 3.34
C PHE A 58 9.90 -14.35 3.68
N ASP A 59 11.14 -14.13 4.13
CA ASP A 59 12.02 -15.17 4.67
C ASP A 59 11.93 -15.14 6.21
N ALA A 60 11.72 -16.31 6.83
CA ALA A 60 11.59 -16.41 8.29
C ALA A 60 12.84 -15.93 9.06
N LYS A 61 14.02 -16.02 8.45
CA LYS A 61 15.29 -15.63 9.06
C LYS A 61 15.67 -14.18 8.75
N ARG A 62 15.36 -13.69 7.54
CA ARG A 62 15.83 -12.40 7.02
C ARG A 62 14.70 -11.48 6.54
N GLY A 63 13.48 -12.00 6.38
CA GLY A 63 12.36 -11.24 5.83
C GLY A 63 12.69 -10.64 4.46
N TYR A 64 12.17 -9.47 4.17
CA TYR A 64 12.48 -8.75 2.93
C TYR A 64 13.92 -8.21 2.85
N LYS A 65 14.67 -8.26 3.95
CA LYS A 65 16.08 -7.85 3.99
C LYS A 65 16.93 -8.58 2.96
N LYS A 66 16.60 -9.85 2.67
CA LYS A 66 17.28 -10.64 1.65
C LYS A 66 16.98 -10.16 0.23
N LEU A 67 15.74 -9.75 -0.04
CA LEU A 67 15.29 -9.31 -1.37
C LEU A 67 15.55 -7.82 -1.60
N PHE A 68 15.41 -7.00 -0.57
CA PHE A 68 15.52 -5.55 -0.60
C PHE A 68 16.44 -5.06 0.52
N PRO A 69 17.73 -5.43 0.49
CA PRO A 69 18.67 -5.11 1.56
C PRO A 69 18.93 -3.60 1.62
N PRO A 70 19.08 -3.05 2.83
CA PRO A 70 19.05 -1.62 3.03
C PRO A 70 20.41 -0.98 3.26
N ILE A 71 20.57 0.22 2.74
CA ILE A 71 21.55 1.21 3.22
C ILE A 71 20.93 2.60 3.14
N MET A 72 21.18 3.45 4.14
CA MET A 72 20.59 4.76 4.22
C MET A 72 21.31 5.77 3.33
N LEU A 73 20.56 6.40 2.41
CA LEU A 73 20.97 7.59 1.67
C LEU A 73 19.99 8.74 1.99
N PRO A 74 20.48 9.99 2.11
CA PRO A 74 19.61 11.12 2.40
C PRO A 74 18.72 11.48 1.21
N THR A 75 17.51 11.98 1.49
CA THR A 75 16.67 12.68 0.51
C THR A 75 17.18 14.11 0.34
N GLN A 76 16.89 14.72 -0.81
CA GLN A 76 17.20 16.13 -1.08
C GLN A 76 15.93 16.92 -1.36
N VAL A 77 15.78 18.04 -0.67
CA VAL A 77 14.77 19.05 -1.02
C VAL A 77 15.27 19.76 -2.29
N VAL A 78 14.52 19.63 -3.37
CA VAL A 78 14.80 20.30 -4.66
C VAL A 78 14.00 21.56 -4.84
N GLU A 79 12.85 21.66 -4.18
CA GLU A 79 11.98 22.83 -4.24
C GLU A 79 11.18 22.95 -2.94
N ARG A 80 10.89 24.17 -2.55
CA ARG A 80 9.93 24.51 -1.49
C ARG A 80 8.93 25.52 -2.02
N VAL A 81 7.66 25.18 -1.95
CA VAL A 81 6.55 26.08 -2.30
C VAL A 81 5.97 26.62 -1.00
N SER A 82 5.98 27.96 -0.87
CA SER A 82 5.53 28.65 0.35
C SER A 82 4.22 29.36 0.14
N PHE A 83 3.33 29.20 1.13
CA PHE A 83 2.04 29.90 1.23
C PHE A 83 2.02 30.96 2.34
N GLY A 84 3.18 31.27 2.91
CA GLY A 84 3.34 32.34 3.89
C GLY A 84 3.35 31.91 5.35
N HIS A 85 3.32 30.59 5.62
CA HIS A 85 3.29 30.03 6.96
C HIS A 85 4.51 29.11 7.23
N PRO A 86 5.75 29.67 7.28
CA PRO A 86 6.97 28.88 7.44
C PRO A 86 7.10 28.18 8.82
N GLU A 87 6.31 28.59 9.80
CA GLU A 87 6.23 27.99 11.14
C GLU A 87 5.48 26.64 11.14
N LEU A 88 4.63 26.40 10.15
CA LEU A 88 3.94 25.12 9.99
C LEU A 88 4.88 24.08 9.38
N ALA A 89 4.83 22.86 9.90
CA ALA A 89 5.56 21.76 9.31
C ALA A 89 5.07 21.52 7.86
N PRO A 90 5.98 21.53 6.86
CA PRO A 90 5.58 21.43 5.47
C PRO A 90 5.07 20.04 5.12
N ASN A 91 4.14 19.99 4.17
CA ASN A 91 3.78 18.76 3.48
C ASN A 91 4.94 18.29 2.56
N ARG A 92 4.94 17.03 2.15
CA ARG A 92 6.09 16.45 1.47
C ARG A 92 5.69 15.70 0.20
N LEU A 93 6.21 16.13 -0.94
CA LEU A 93 6.04 15.48 -2.24
C LEU A 93 7.37 14.83 -2.65
N PHE A 94 7.40 13.51 -2.75
CA PHE A 94 8.60 12.78 -3.10
C PHE A 94 8.61 12.34 -4.57
N TRP A 95 9.73 12.53 -5.21
CA TRP A 95 10.04 11.93 -6.50
C TRP A 95 11.05 10.80 -6.31
N GLY A 96 10.62 9.55 -6.49
CA GLY A 96 11.48 8.38 -6.33
C GLY A 96 10.71 7.08 -6.13
N ASP A 97 11.45 5.98 -5.93
CA ASP A 97 10.84 4.70 -5.56
C ASP A 97 10.25 4.79 -4.14
N ASN A 98 8.96 4.50 -4.04
CA ASN A 98 8.20 4.61 -2.80
C ASN A 98 8.70 3.70 -1.68
N LEU A 99 9.28 2.54 -1.98
CA LEU A 99 9.85 1.66 -0.97
C LEU A 99 10.98 2.36 -0.20
N HIS A 100 11.86 3.06 -0.94
CA HIS A 100 12.98 3.79 -0.35
C HIS A 100 12.51 5.04 0.40
N VAL A 101 11.53 5.75 -0.16
CA VAL A 101 10.89 6.89 0.53
C VAL A 101 10.25 6.43 1.83
N MET A 102 9.43 5.38 1.81
CA MET A 102 8.78 4.85 3.01
C MET A 102 9.79 4.46 4.09
N ARG A 103 10.88 3.80 3.71
CA ARG A 103 11.94 3.39 4.63
C ARG A 103 12.65 4.58 5.30
N SER A 104 12.65 5.76 4.67
CA SER A 104 13.21 6.99 5.25
C SER A 104 12.27 7.70 6.23
N LEU A 105 10.99 7.34 6.25
CA LEU A 105 10.00 7.95 7.13
C LEU A 105 9.94 7.27 8.51
N PRO A 106 9.60 8.02 9.58
CA PRO A 106 9.47 7.45 10.92
C PRO A 106 8.32 6.47 11.02
N SER A 107 8.49 5.42 11.83
CA SER A 107 7.39 4.51 12.19
C SER A 107 6.28 5.24 12.91
N GLU A 108 5.03 4.75 12.76
CA GLU A 108 3.86 5.27 13.47
C GLU A 108 3.63 6.78 13.29
N SER A 109 3.85 7.30 12.07
CA SER A 109 3.76 8.71 11.73
C SER A 109 2.62 9.08 10.78
N ILE A 110 1.80 8.13 10.35
CA ILE A 110 0.76 8.32 9.35
C ILE A 110 -0.58 7.79 9.87
N ASP A 111 -1.64 8.58 9.70
CA ASP A 111 -2.98 8.25 10.17
C ASP A 111 -3.80 7.50 9.13
N LEU A 112 -3.66 7.86 7.86
CA LEU A 112 -4.34 7.21 6.76
C LEU A 112 -3.39 7.03 5.58
N ILE A 113 -3.36 5.82 5.02
CA ILE A 113 -2.69 5.55 3.76
C ILE A 113 -3.73 5.09 2.74
N TYR A 114 -3.78 5.77 1.58
CA TYR A 114 -4.48 5.30 0.40
C TYR A 114 -3.45 4.97 -0.68
N ILE A 115 -3.67 3.88 -1.39
CA ILE A 115 -2.83 3.51 -2.54
C ILE A 115 -3.65 2.99 -3.70
N ASP A 116 -3.20 3.32 -4.91
CA ASP A 116 -3.70 2.86 -6.20
C ASP A 116 -2.52 2.25 -7.00
N PRO A 117 -2.02 1.06 -6.58
CA PRO A 117 -0.85 0.44 -7.21
C PRO A 117 -1.19 -0.10 -8.60
N PRO A 118 -0.20 -0.46 -9.45
CA PRO A 118 -0.46 -1.20 -10.67
C PRO A 118 -1.33 -2.44 -10.41
N PHE A 119 -2.30 -2.74 -11.31
CA PHE A 119 -3.32 -3.77 -11.05
C PHE A 119 -2.97 -5.17 -11.59
N PHE A 120 -1.76 -5.37 -12.08
CA PHE A 120 -1.40 -6.60 -12.79
C PHE A 120 -2.23 -6.82 -14.07
N SER A 121 -2.57 -5.74 -14.75
CA SER A 121 -3.47 -5.77 -15.90
C SER A 121 -2.81 -6.23 -17.22
N GLY A 122 -1.50 -6.40 -17.23
CA GLY A 122 -0.72 -6.72 -18.43
C GLY A 122 -0.66 -5.57 -19.44
N ARG A 123 -1.05 -4.37 -19.08
CA ARG A 123 -1.10 -3.19 -19.94
C ARG A 123 0.11 -2.29 -19.77
N ASN A 124 0.58 -1.75 -20.88
CA ASN A 124 1.50 -0.64 -20.85
C ASN A 124 0.69 0.66 -20.77
N TYR A 125 0.77 1.33 -19.61
CA TYR A 125 0.19 2.66 -19.48
C TYR A 125 1.20 3.68 -20.01
N ASN A 126 1.09 3.98 -21.31
CA ASN A 126 1.91 5.00 -21.95
C ASN A 126 1.42 6.38 -21.49
N VAL A 127 2.18 7.04 -20.64
CA VAL A 127 2.02 8.48 -20.40
C VAL A 127 2.75 9.19 -21.54
N ILE A 128 2.00 9.91 -22.39
CA ILE A 128 2.49 10.55 -23.62
C ILE A 128 3.27 11.85 -23.32
N PHE A 129 3.79 12.03 -22.15
CA PHE A 129 4.51 13.25 -21.76
C PHE A 129 5.90 12.87 -21.26
N GLY A 130 6.85 12.70 -22.15
CA GLY A 130 8.19 12.53 -21.67
C GLY A 130 9.10 11.75 -22.61
N ASP A 131 10.36 11.68 -22.22
CA ASP A 131 11.40 10.93 -22.87
C ASP A 131 11.00 9.43 -22.98
N LYS A 132 11.40 8.78 -24.06
CA LYS A 132 11.19 7.34 -24.28
C LYS A 132 11.62 6.44 -23.12
N ASN A 133 12.47 6.94 -22.24
CA ASN A 133 12.93 6.26 -21.03
C ASN A 133 11.90 6.33 -19.86
N GLU A 134 11.04 7.33 -19.81
CA GLU A 134 9.92 7.43 -18.84
C GLU A 134 8.77 6.48 -19.22
N LEU A 135 8.58 6.20 -20.50
CA LEU A 135 7.60 5.23 -20.99
C LEU A 135 7.76 3.82 -20.43
N ARG A 136 8.92 3.47 -19.91
CA ARG A 136 9.20 2.16 -19.29
C ARG A 136 8.82 2.06 -17.82
N SER A 137 8.55 3.16 -17.15
CA SER A 137 8.29 3.16 -15.70
C SER A 137 6.88 2.71 -15.31
N PHE A 138 5.95 2.54 -16.28
CA PHE A 138 4.56 2.13 -16.05
C PHE A 138 4.13 0.89 -16.82
N ALA A 139 5.06 0.00 -17.14
CA ALA A 139 4.70 -1.31 -17.64
C ALA A 139 4.14 -2.15 -16.48
N ASP A 140 2.84 -2.41 -16.49
CA ASP A 140 2.20 -3.35 -15.56
C ASP A 140 2.44 -4.80 -16.02
N ILE A 141 3.71 -5.09 -16.35
CA ILE A 141 4.21 -6.38 -16.82
C ILE A 141 5.24 -6.87 -15.82
N TRP A 142 4.99 -8.02 -15.23
CA TRP A 142 5.77 -8.54 -14.11
C TRP A 142 6.53 -9.82 -14.51
N GLU A 143 7.84 -9.77 -14.44
CA GLU A 143 8.66 -10.99 -14.49
C GLU A 143 8.32 -11.89 -13.30
N GLY A 144 8.04 -13.17 -13.57
CA GLY A 144 7.58 -14.10 -12.54
C GLY A 144 6.07 -14.09 -12.29
N GLY A 145 5.28 -13.33 -13.08
CA GLY A 145 3.82 -13.31 -13.00
C GLY A 145 3.30 -12.77 -11.67
N MET A 146 2.13 -13.26 -11.24
CA MET A 146 1.47 -12.82 -9.99
C MET A 146 2.37 -12.96 -8.75
N PRO A 147 3.14 -14.03 -8.54
CA PRO A 147 4.07 -14.10 -7.41
C PRO A 147 5.11 -12.97 -7.41
N GLY A 148 5.67 -12.62 -8.56
CA GLY A 148 6.63 -11.50 -8.67
C GLY A 148 6.00 -10.16 -8.29
N TYR A 149 4.79 -9.90 -8.76
CA TYR A 149 4.00 -8.74 -8.38
C TYR A 149 3.73 -8.68 -6.87
N LEU A 150 3.29 -9.78 -6.28
CA LEU A 150 2.98 -9.83 -4.84
C LEU A 150 4.24 -9.65 -3.99
N ILE A 151 5.38 -10.23 -4.35
CA ILE A 151 6.66 -10.01 -3.66
C ILE A 151 7.01 -8.51 -3.65
N TRP A 152 6.88 -7.84 -4.79
CA TRP A 152 7.14 -6.42 -4.94
C TRP A 152 6.18 -5.56 -4.11
N LEU A 153 4.87 -5.86 -4.16
CA LEU A 153 3.86 -5.11 -3.41
C LEU A 153 3.98 -5.37 -1.91
N ASN A 154 4.21 -6.61 -1.49
CA ASN A 154 4.32 -6.99 -0.08
C ASN A 154 5.44 -6.24 0.64
N ALA A 155 6.59 -6.04 -0.02
CA ALA A 155 7.67 -5.24 0.55
C ALA A 155 7.19 -3.82 0.93
N ARG A 156 6.29 -3.25 0.14
CA ARG A 156 5.69 -1.93 0.35
C ARG A 156 4.60 -1.95 1.41
N LEU A 157 3.72 -2.96 1.38
CA LEU A 157 2.65 -3.13 2.37
C LEU A 157 3.19 -3.32 3.80
N VAL A 158 4.32 -4.01 3.94
CA VAL A 158 5.01 -4.18 5.23
C VAL A 158 5.50 -2.83 5.77
N GLU A 159 6.10 -1.99 4.91
CA GLU A 159 6.50 -0.63 5.31
C GLU A 159 5.29 0.25 5.61
N MET A 160 4.21 0.17 4.83
CA MET A 160 2.97 0.92 5.12
C MET A 160 2.39 0.56 6.49
N LYS A 161 2.36 -0.74 6.84
CA LYS A 161 1.95 -1.16 8.20
C LYS A 161 2.84 -0.57 9.27
N ARG A 162 4.17 -0.48 9.04
CA ARG A 162 5.11 0.16 9.97
C ARG A 162 4.79 1.64 10.15
N LEU A 163 4.55 2.34 9.03
CA LEU A 163 4.31 3.79 9.00
C LEU A 163 2.98 4.20 9.63
N LEU A 164 1.94 3.38 9.51
CA LEU A 164 0.67 3.66 10.16
C LEU A 164 0.84 3.77 11.68
N ASN A 165 0.21 4.79 12.27
CA ASN A 165 0.06 4.89 13.71
C ASN A 165 -0.93 3.82 14.24
N LYS A 166 -1.11 3.73 15.54
CA LYS A 166 -1.94 2.69 16.18
C LYS A 166 -3.41 2.75 15.77
N THR A 167 -3.92 3.94 15.47
CA THR A 167 -5.31 4.17 15.05
C THR A 167 -5.47 4.31 13.55
N GLY A 168 -4.37 4.16 12.80
CA GLY A 168 -4.32 4.39 11.36
C GLY A 168 -4.94 3.27 10.53
N SER A 169 -5.35 3.63 9.32
CA SER A 169 -5.98 2.72 8.36
C SER A 169 -5.31 2.77 6.99
N LEU A 170 -5.33 1.62 6.30
CA LEU A 170 -4.85 1.44 4.93
C LEU A 170 -6.03 1.15 4.01
N PHE A 171 -6.12 1.91 2.91
CA PHE A 171 -7.07 1.70 1.82
C PHE A 171 -6.30 1.30 0.57
N VAL A 172 -6.54 0.10 0.06
CA VAL A 172 -5.85 -0.45 -1.13
C VAL A 172 -6.86 -0.60 -2.26
N HIS A 173 -6.72 0.24 -3.27
CA HIS A 173 -7.57 0.24 -4.45
C HIS A 173 -7.04 -0.74 -5.50
N LEU A 174 -7.86 -1.64 -5.95
CA LEU A 174 -7.49 -2.71 -6.89
C LEU A 174 -8.66 -3.05 -7.80
N ASP A 175 -8.36 -3.54 -8.99
CA ASP A 175 -9.35 -4.18 -9.82
C ASP A 175 -9.39 -5.71 -9.61
N TRP A 176 -10.23 -6.39 -10.34
CA TRP A 176 -10.45 -7.82 -10.24
C TRP A 176 -9.21 -8.69 -10.57
N HIS A 177 -8.18 -8.14 -11.24
CA HIS A 177 -6.98 -8.92 -11.58
C HIS A 177 -6.16 -9.25 -10.33
N ALA A 178 -6.05 -8.32 -9.39
CA ALA A 178 -5.17 -8.44 -8.24
C ALA A 178 -5.88 -8.48 -6.88
N SER A 179 -7.12 -7.96 -6.76
CA SER A 179 -7.79 -7.74 -5.47
C SER A 179 -7.82 -8.98 -4.56
N HIS A 180 -8.17 -10.14 -5.10
CA HIS A 180 -8.27 -11.38 -4.32
C HIS A 180 -6.92 -11.88 -3.79
N TYR A 181 -5.87 -11.78 -4.60
CA TYR A 181 -4.52 -12.19 -4.21
C TYR A 181 -3.93 -11.24 -3.19
N VAL A 182 -4.12 -9.94 -3.39
CA VAL A 182 -3.64 -8.91 -2.47
C VAL A 182 -4.41 -8.97 -1.14
N LYS A 183 -5.73 -9.28 -1.16
CA LYS A 183 -6.52 -9.49 0.06
C LYS A 183 -5.89 -10.58 0.94
N LEU A 184 -5.51 -11.70 0.34
CA LEU A 184 -4.90 -12.82 1.06
C LEU A 184 -3.54 -12.41 1.67
N GLU A 185 -2.74 -11.66 0.94
CA GLU A 185 -1.45 -11.18 1.44
C GLU A 185 -1.62 -10.11 2.54
N LEU A 186 -2.63 -9.24 2.44
CA LEU A 186 -2.96 -8.28 3.49
C LEU A 186 -3.41 -8.97 4.79
N ASP A 187 -4.17 -10.07 4.71
CA ASP A 187 -4.53 -10.88 5.87
C ASP A 187 -3.29 -11.42 6.59
N LYS A 188 -2.26 -11.86 5.83
CA LYS A 188 -1.00 -12.33 6.40
C LYS A 188 -0.16 -11.21 7.02
N ILE A 189 -0.20 -10.01 6.41
CA ILE A 189 0.59 -8.85 6.88
C ILE A 189 -0.09 -8.18 8.07
N PHE A 190 -1.38 -7.83 7.97
CA PHE A 190 -2.10 -7.06 8.97
C PHE A 190 -2.74 -7.95 10.04
N GLY A 191 -3.15 -9.15 9.68
CA GLY A 191 -4.03 -10.04 10.44
C GLY A 191 -5.45 -9.98 9.88
N TYR A 192 -6.10 -11.14 9.80
CA TYR A 192 -7.46 -11.24 9.28
C TYR A 192 -8.46 -10.37 10.05
N GLU A 193 -8.31 -10.27 11.37
CA GLU A 193 -9.18 -9.47 12.25
C GLU A 193 -9.06 -7.96 12.00
N GLN A 194 -8.01 -7.52 11.32
CA GLN A 194 -7.80 -6.12 10.98
C GLN A 194 -8.46 -5.73 9.65
N PHE A 195 -9.07 -6.67 8.94
CA PHE A 195 -9.89 -6.39 7.76
C PHE A 195 -11.20 -5.72 8.18
N GLN A 196 -11.40 -4.48 7.77
CA GLN A 196 -12.55 -3.69 8.18
C GLN A 196 -13.68 -3.72 7.15
N ASN A 197 -13.34 -3.59 5.86
CA ASN A 197 -14.33 -3.60 4.79
C ASN A 197 -13.69 -3.83 3.41
N GLU A 198 -14.53 -4.23 2.46
CA GLU A 198 -14.31 -4.11 1.03
C GLU A 198 -15.32 -3.11 0.47
N VAL A 199 -14.84 -1.94 0.08
CA VAL A 199 -15.67 -0.93 -0.56
C VAL A 199 -15.69 -1.20 -2.06
N ILE A 200 -16.88 -1.30 -2.64
CA ILE A 200 -17.10 -1.46 -4.07
C ILE A 200 -17.33 -0.08 -4.69
N TRP A 201 -16.35 0.40 -5.45
CA TRP A 201 -16.52 1.59 -6.26
C TRP A 201 -17.15 1.23 -7.59
N SER A 202 -18.46 1.50 -7.73
CA SER A 202 -19.24 1.31 -8.94
C SER A 202 -19.20 2.59 -9.78
N TYR A 203 -18.80 2.49 -11.02
CA TYR A 203 -18.66 3.65 -11.93
C TYR A 203 -19.67 3.65 -13.09
N GLY A 204 -20.80 2.97 -12.89
CA GLY A 204 -21.96 3.05 -13.77
C GLY A 204 -21.83 2.34 -15.13
N PRO A 205 -22.91 2.24 -15.90
CA PRO A 205 -22.95 1.49 -17.15
C PRO A 205 -22.19 2.24 -18.27
N LYS A 206 -21.45 1.50 -19.10
CA LYS A 206 -21.00 1.97 -20.41
C LYS A 206 -21.95 1.45 -21.49
N ALA A 207 -22.10 2.15 -22.58
CA ALA A 207 -22.97 1.80 -23.70
C ALA A 207 -22.55 0.52 -24.47
N THR A 208 -21.40 -0.05 -24.16
CA THR A 208 -20.86 -1.25 -24.85
C THR A 208 -21.53 -2.51 -24.31
N GLN A 209 -22.17 -3.28 -25.20
CA GLN A 209 -22.72 -4.60 -24.85
C GLN A 209 -21.60 -5.65 -24.84
N SER A 210 -21.61 -6.50 -23.82
CA SER A 210 -20.78 -7.72 -23.79
C SER A 210 -21.66 -8.92 -24.05
N THR A 211 -21.22 -9.81 -24.92
CA THR A 211 -21.97 -11.01 -25.33
C THR A 211 -21.46 -12.29 -24.66
N SER A 212 -20.32 -12.22 -23.96
CA SER A 212 -19.63 -13.40 -23.42
C SER A 212 -19.51 -13.42 -21.88
N HIS A 213 -19.68 -12.29 -21.22
CA HIS A 213 -19.57 -12.17 -19.77
C HIS A 213 -20.27 -10.90 -19.26
N PHE A 214 -20.53 -10.80 -17.98
CA PHE A 214 -21.04 -9.57 -17.37
C PHE A 214 -20.02 -8.44 -17.50
N GLN A 215 -20.49 -7.22 -17.75
CA GLN A 215 -19.62 -6.05 -17.80
C GLN A 215 -19.00 -5.78 -16.44
N ARG A 216 -17.68 -5.64 -16.40
CA ARG A 216 -16.95 -5.24 -15.20
C ARG A 216 -17.09 -3.74 -14.99
N LYS A 217 -17.72 -3.33 -13.90
CA LYS A 217 -18.16 -1.96 -13.65
C LYS A 217 -17.84 -1.48 -12.24
N HIS A 218 -16.91 -2.14 -11.61
CA HIS A 218 -16.45 -1.76 -10.29
C HIS A 218 -14.99 -2.10 -10.09
N ASP A 219 -14.39 -1.40 -9.17
CA ASP A 219 -13.13 -1.74 -8.53
C ASP A 219 -13.39 -1.97 -7.05
N ALA A 220 -12.48 -2.68 -6.38
CA ALA A 220 -12.53 -2.98 -4.97
C ALA A 220 -11.52 -2.12 -4.19
N ILE A 221 -11.92 -1.58 -3.05
CA ILE A 221 -11.03 -0.89 -2.14
C ILE A 221 -11.01 -1.67 -0.83
N LEU A 222 -9.91 -2.35 -0.56
CA LEU A 222 -9.72 -3.14 0.65
C LEU A 222 -9.30 -2.23 1.80
N VAL A 223 -10.02 -2.30 2.92
CA VAL A 223 -9.79 -1.45 4.09
C VAL A 223 -9.25 -2.28 5.25
N TYR A 224 -8.07 -1.93 5.72
CA TYR A 224 -7.42 -2.54 6.88
C TYR A 224 -7.08 -1.49 7.92
N SER A 225 -7.27 -1.81 9.20
CA SER A 225 -6.73 -1.01 10.30
C SER A 225 -5.42 -1.57 10.82
N LYS A 226 -4.59 -0.74 11.45
CA LYS A 226 -3.37 -1.22 12.10
C LYS A 226 -3.67 -2.02 13.37
N SER A 227 -4.72 -1.65 14.09
CA SER A 227 -5.13 -2.29 15.36
C SER A 227 -6.65 -2.36 15.45
N PRO A 228 -7.21 -3.06 16.45
CA PRO A 228 -8.66 -3.12 16.67
C PRO A 228 -9.31 -1.76 16.95
N THR A 229 -8.54 -0.79 17.44
CA THR A 229 -8.99 0.58 17.65
C THR A 229 -8.46 1.47 16.53
N TYR A 230 -9.35 2.02 15.72
CA TYR A 230 -8.97 2.83 14.56
C TYR A 230 -9.93 4.01 14.36
N THR A 231 -9.46 5.02 13.64
CA THR A 231 -10.27 6.19 13.28
C THR A 231 -11.28 5.81 12.21
N PHE A 232 -12.57 6.00 12.52
CA PHE A 232 -13.65 5.83 11.56
C PHE A 232 -14.75 6.86 11.80
N ASN A 233 -14.95 7.75 10.83
CA ASN A 233 -16.00 8.75 10.84
C ASN A 233 -17.16 8.30 9.98
N VAL A 234 -18.36 8.25 10.56
CA VAL A 234 -19.55 7.81 9.83
C VAL A 234 -19.96 8.88 8.83
N LEU A 235 -19.90 8.54 7.55
CA LEU A 235 -20.42 9.39 6.48
C LEU A 235 -21.91 9.18 6.33
N LEU A 236 -22.65 10.26 6.21
CA LEU A 236 -24.12 10.23 6.03
C LEU A 236 -24.46 10.59 4.57
N LYS A 237 -25.28 9.76 3.96
CA LYS A 237 -25.92 10.05 2.68
C LYS A 237 -27.31 10.66 2.96
N GLU A 238 -27.67 11.68 2.22
CA GLU A 238 -29.00 12.21 2.28
C GLU A 238 -30.05 11.14 1.95
N TYR A 239 -31.22 11.26 2.52
CA TYR A 239 -32.29 10.29 2.29
C TYR A 239 -32.77 10.37 0.83
N SER A 240 -32.76 9.23 0.13
CA SER A 240 -33.23 9.12 -1.25
C SER A 240 -34.76 9.13 -1.42
N TYR A 241 -35.53 8.99 -0.33
CA TYR A 241 -36.99 8.98 -0.33
C TYR A 241 -37.58 9.94 0.70
N GLY A 242 -38.37 10.90 0.23
CA GLY A 242 -39.08 11.88 1.04
C GLY A 242 -38.14 12.97 1.57
N SER A 243 -38.63 14.22 1.57
CA SER A 243 -37.90 15.32 2.17
C SER A 243 -37.70 15.06 3.67
N LEU A 244 -36.68 15.67 4.27
CA LEU A 244 -36.50 15.72 5.73
C LEU A 244 -37.81 16.12 6.42
N ALA A 245 -38.59 17.03 5.83
CA ALA A 245 -39.89 17.48 6.31
C ALA A 245 -40.94 16.37 6.36
N GLU A 246 -41.03 15.47 5.36
CA GLU A 246 -41.98 14.35 5.36
C GLU A 246 -41.61 13.28 6.38
N ARG A 247 -40.33 13.06 6.61
CA ARG A 247 -39.84 12.15 7.66
C ARG A 247 -39.98 12.74 9.04
N ASP A 248 -39.87 14.06 9.13
CA ASP A 248 -40.00 14.84 10.35
C ASP A 248 -41.35 14.62 11.06
N THR A 249 -42.43 14.36 10.32
CA THR A 249 -43.74 14.04 10.88
C THR A 249 -43.78 12.79 11.78
N ARG A 250 -42.82 11.89 11.66
CA ARG A 250 -42.66 10.69 12.51
C ARG A 250 -41.91 10.95 13.79
N TYR A 251 -41.14 12.04 13.86
CA TYR A 251 -40.29 12.43 15.00
C TYR A 251 -41.01 13.54 15.76
N LYS A 252 -41.98 13.10 16.62
CA LYS A 252 -42.96 13.98 17.26
C LYS A 252 -42.45 14.63 18.55
N PHE A 253 -41.34 14.15 19.07
CA PHE A 253 -40.81 14.60 20.35
C PHE A 253 -39.48 15.34 20.12
N GLU A 254 -39.14 16.26 21.02
CA GLU A 254 -37.91 17.06 20.99
C GLU A 254 -37.34 17.17 22.39
N ASP A 255 -36.03 17.08 22.51
CA ASP A 255 -35.25 17.35 23.73
C ASP A 255 -33.92 18.04 23.37
N ASN A 256 -33.02 18.18 24.35
CA ASN A 256 -31.72 18.84 24.15
C ASN A 256 -30.83 18.21 23.09
N ASP A 257 -31.05 16.91 22.78
CA ASP A 257 -30.29 16.17 21.79
C ASP A 257 -30.98 16.18 20.41
N GLY A 258 -32.15 16.86 20.29
CA GLY A 258 -32.87 17.06 19.04
C GLY A 258 -34.20 16.31 18.96
N ARG A 259 -34.79 16.29 17.76
CA ARG A 259 -36.10 15.65 17.54
C ARG A 259 -35.97 14.15 17.50
N TYR A 260 -36.89 13.43 18.16
CA TYR A 260 -36.87 11.97 18.26
C TYR A 260 -38.26 11.34 18.15
N ARG A 261 -38.26 10.04 17.89
CA ARG A 261 -39.44 9.14 18.02
C ARG A 261 -39.13 8.07 19.04
N GLU A 262 -40.14 7.63 19.72
CA GLU A 262 -40.06 6.45 20.59
C GLU A 262 -40.26 5.15 19.81
N THR A 263 -39.47 4.15 20.11
CA THR A 263 -39.60 2.79 19.58
C THR A 263 -39.45 1.78 20.72
N THR A 264 -40.14 0.67 20.61
CA THR A 264 -40.02 -0.41 21.59
C THR A 264 -38.86 -1.31 21.19
N ARG A 265 -37.85 -1.44 22.06
CA ARG A 265 -36.74 -2.37 21.91
C ARG A 265 -36.78 -3.43 23.00
N ARG A 266 -36.04 -4.54 22.82
CA ARG A 266 -35.84 -5.53 23.88
C ARG A 266 -34.41 -5.44 24.39
N ASP A 267 -34.23 -5.58 25.69
CA ASP A 267 -32.94 -5.68 26.30
C ASP A 267 -32.34 -7.09 26.17
N LYS A 268 -31.13 -7.30 26.72
CA LYS A 268 -30.46 -8.62 26.71
C LYS A 268 -31.23 -9.74 27.46
N ARG A 269 -32.21 -9.37 28.32
CA ARG A 269 -33.04 -10.30 29.06
C ARG A 269 -34.39 -10.58 28.36
N GLY A 270 -34.64 -9.89 27.23
CA GLY A 270 -35.87 -10.00 26.45
C GLY A 270 -36.96 -9.01 26.90
N ASP A 271 -36.70 -8.18 27.91
CA ASP A 271 -37.67 -7.21 28.42
C ASP A 271 -37.81 -6.01 27.47
N LYS A 272 -39.08 -5.62 27.27
CA LYS A 272 -39.39 -4.49 26.39
C LYS A 272 -39.11 -3.17 27.09
N TYR A 273 -38.38 -2.29 26.45
CA TYR A 273 -38.21 -0.91 26.89
C TYR A 273 -38.42 0.08 25.75
N ARG A 274 -38.78 1.33 26.08
CA ARG A 274 -38.88 2.42 25.11
C ARG A 274 -37.50 3.04 24.88
N ALA A 275 -37.07 3.09 23.62
CA ALA A 275 -35.83 3.73 23.20
C ALA A 275 -36.14 4.97 22.36
N LYS A 276 -35.42 6.07 22.62
CA LYS A 276 -35.45 7.25 21.76
C LYS A 276 -34.62 6.99 20.50
N VAL A 277 -35.19 7.32 19.35
CA VAL A 277 -34.49 7.31 18.07
C VAL A 277 -34.52 8.73 17.52
N TYR A 278 -33.38 9.37 17.51
CA TYR A 278 -33.26 10.77 17.04
C TYR A 278 -33.30 10.88 15.55
N LEU A 279 -33.86 11.98 15.06
CA LEU A 279 -33.84 12.34 13.63
C LEU A 279 -32.40 12.68 13.24
N LYS A 280 -31.83 11.86 12.36
CA LYS A 280 -30.51 12.12 11.78
C LYS A 280 -30.65 12.81 10.44
N SER A 281 -29.69 13.64 10.07
CA SER A 281 -29.64 14.34 8.79
C SER A 281 -29.46 13.42 7.57
N GLY A 282 -29.17 12.16 7.77
CA GLY A 282 -28.97 11.17 6.70
C GLY A 282 -28.90 9.75 7.19
N VAL A 283 -28.65 8.82 6.26
CA VAL A 283 -28.42 7.40 6.50
C VAL A 283 -26.91 7.14 6.38
N ALA A 284 -26.36 6.31 7.27
CA ALA A 284 -24.97 5.88 7.13
C ALA A 284 -24.73 5.30 5.73
N MET A 285 -23.65 5.73 5.08
CA MET A 285 -23.28 5.21 3.77
C MET A 285 -22.98 3.70 3.86
N THR A 286 -23.31 3.01 2.79
CA THR A 286 -22.96 1.60 2.59
C THR A 286 -21.58 1.47 1.97
N ASP A 287 -21.09 0.27 1.83
CA ASP A 287 -19.83 -0.09 1.18
C ASP A 287 -19.91 -0.15 -0.35
N VAL A 288 -21.06 0.12 -0.95
CA VAL A 288 -21.20 0.27 -2.40
C VAL A 288 -21.32 1.75 -2.74
N TRP A 289 -20.33 2.28 -3.44
CA TRP A 289 -20.24 3.69 -3.80
C TRP A 289 -20.44 3.89 -5.30
N ASP A 290 -21.52 4.54 -5.65
CA ASP A 290 -21.80 4.98 -7.01
C ASP A 290 -21.14 6.35 -7.25
N ILE A 291 -19.97 6.35 -7.87
CA ILE A 291 -19.22 7.56 -8.23
C ILE A 291 -18.77 7.40 -9.69
N GLY A 292 -19.16 8.34 -10.54
CA GLY A 292 -18.77 8.31 -11.95
C GLY A 292 -17.25 8.43 -12.16
N VAL A 293 -16.74 7.80 -13.23
CA VAL A 293 -15.38 8.09 -13.69
C VAL A 293 -15.31 9.50 -14.27
N LEU A 294 -14.13 10.12 -14.22
CA LEU A 294 -13.91 11.46 -14.75
C LEU A 294 -14.18 11.52 -16.26
N ASN A 295 -15.13 12.37 -16.63
CA ASN A 295 -15.40 12.69 -18.03
C ASN A 295 -14.25 13.52 -18.64
N ALA A 296 -14.13 13.49 -19.97
CA ALA A 296 -13.12 14.27 -20.68
C ALA A 296 -13.22 15.79 -20.43
N THR A 297 -14.42 16.28 -20.05
CA THR A 297 -14.74 17.69 -19.80
C THR A 297 -14.83 18.04 -18.32
N ALA A 298 -14.49 17.12 -17.41
CA ALA A 298 -14.53 17.39 -15.97
C ALA A 298 -13.50 18.47 -15.60
N THR A 299 -13.93 19.48 -14.80
CA THR A 299 -13.08 20.62 -14.39
C THR A 299 -11.88 20.20 -13.54
N GLU A 300 -12.01 19.12 -12.74
CA GLU A 300 -10.96 18.56 -11.91
C GLU A 300 -9.90 17.76 -12.71
N ARG A 301 -10.11 17.58 -14.03
CA ARG A 301 -9.24 16.76 -14.85
C ARG A 301 -7.95 17.50 -15.20
N ILE A 302 -6.80 16.96 -14.78
CA ILE A 302 -5.46 17.50 -15.05
C ILE A 302 -4.75 16.84 -16.24
N GLY A 303 -5.41 15.88 -16.94
CA GLY A 303 -4.82 15.16 -18.07
C GLY A 303 -4.03 13.90 -17.71
N TYR A 304 -3.95 13.52 -16.45
CA TYR A 304 -3.32 12.25 -16.04
C TYR A 304 -4.27 11.07 -16.37
N PRO A 305 -3.82 10.02 -17.09
CA PRO A 305 -4.72 9.00 -17.66
C PRO A 305 -5.54 8.21 -16.64
N THR A 306 -4.98 7.94 -15.47
CA THR A 306 -5.59 7.12 -14.40
C THR A 306 -6.07 7.96 -13.20
N GLN A 307 -6.26 9.27 -13.40
CA GLN A 307 -6.72 10.15 -12.33
C GLN A 307 -8.03 9.65 -11.73
N LYS A 308 -8.07 9.54 -10.40
CA LYS A 308 -9.28 9.20 -9.64
C LYS A 308 -10.12 10.44 -9.36
N PRO A 309 -11.47 10.30 -9.26
CA PRO A 309 -12.35 11.40 -8.89
C PRO A 309 -12.05 11.94 -7.48
N GLU A 310 -12.14 13.26 -7.31
CA GLU A 310 -11.98 13.89 -5.99
C GLU A 310 -13.03 13.39 -4.98
N GLU A 311 -14.26 13.14 -5.42
CA GLU A 311 -15.32 12.61 -4.57
C GLU A 311 -14.96 11.27 -3.93
N LEU A 312 -14.25 10.40 -4.65
CA LEU A 312 -13.79 9.12 -4.12
C LEU A 312 -12.82 9.32 -2.95
N LEU A 313 -11.80 10.15 -3.18
CA LEU A 313 -10.79 10.45 -2.16
C LEU A 313 -11.36 11.26 -1.00
N HIS A 314 -12.32 12.15 -1.26
CA HIS A 314 -13.04 12.90 -0.24
C HIS A 314 -13.73 11.95 0.76
N ARG A 315 -14.45 10.92 0.27
CA ARG A 315 -15.09 9.92 1.13
C ARG A 315 -14.07 9.12 1.93
N ILE A 316 -12.99 8.67 1.29
CA ILE A 316 -11.93 7.89 1.96
C ILE A 316 -11.29 8.71 3.07
N ILE A 317 -10.86 9.94 2.77
CA ILE A 317 -10.14 10.80 3.72
C ILE A 317 -11.04 11.22 4.88
N LEU A 318 -12.28 11.63 4.62
CA LEU A 318 -13.22 11.99 5.67
C LEU A 318 -13.56 10.81 6.58
N SER A 319 -13.73 9.59 6.02
CA SER A 319 -14.06 8.43 6.84
C SER A 319 -12.90 7.93 7.70
N GLY A 320 -11.67 8.02 7.21
CA GLY A 320 -10.51 7.41 7.85
C GLY A 320 -9.55 8.38 8.54
N SER A 321 -9.84 9.69 8.59
CA SER A 321 -8.98 10.69 9.23
C SER A 321 -9.74 11.89 9.77
N ASN A 322 -9.08 12.67 10.64
CA ASN A 322 -9.57 13.94 11.19
C ASN A 322 -8.74 15.11 10.64
N ALA A 323 -9.23 16.35 10.80
CA ALA A 323 -8.44 17.55 10.47
C ALA A 323 -7.11 17.54 11.26
N GLY A 324 -6.03 17.88 10.58
CA GLY A 324 -4.67 17.86 11.13
C GLY A 324 -3.94 16.50 11.06
N ASP A 325 -4.66 15.39 10.81
CA ASP A 325 -4.07 14.06 10.63
C ASP A 325 -3.19 14.00 9.36
N VAL A 326 -2.27 13.04 9.31
CA VAL A 326 -1.37 12.81 8.17
C VAL A 326 -1.94 11.76 7.25
N VAL A 327 -2.23 12.16 6.02
CA VAL A 327 -2.68 11.30 4.91
C VAL A 327 -1.51 11.02 3.98
N ALA A 328 -1.29 9.77 3.60
CA ALA A 328 -0.23 9.43 2.65
C ALA A 328 -0.74 8.68 1.43
N ASP A 329 -0.06 8.94 0.28
CA ASP A 329 -0.23 8.20 -0.96
C ASP A 329 1.13 7.93 -1.60
N PHE A 330 1.50 6.66 -1.67
CA PHE A 330 2.79 6.22 -2.21
C PHE A 330 2.71 5.75 -3.68
N PHE A 331 1.55 5.92 -4.32
CA PHE A 331 1.29 5.68 -5.74
C PHE A 331 0.46 6.83 -6.32
N LEU A 332 0.99 8.03 -6.13
CA LEU A 332 0.25 9.28 -6.20
C LEU A 332 -0.44 9.58 -7.54
N GLY A 333 0.19 9.20 -8.67
CA GLY A 333 -0.35 9.46 -10.00
C GLY A 333 -0.68 10.93 -10.24
N GLY A 334 -1.95 11.25 -10.47
CA GLY A 334 -2.43 12.62 -10.70
C GLY A 334 -2.61 13.49 -9.45
N GLY A 335 -2.17 13.03 -8.27
CA GLY A 335 -2.15 13.85 -7.05
C GLY A 335 -3.50 14.11 -6.41
N THR A 336 -4.54 13.36 -6.74
CA THR A 336 -5.89 13.59 -6.20
C THR A 336 -5.92 13.43 -4.69
N THR A 337 -5.26 12.44 -4.14
CA THR A 337 -5.20 12.19 -2.70
C THR A 337 -4.62 13.38 -1.95
N ALA A 338 -3.46 13.89 -2.39
CA ALA A 338 -2.80 15.02 -1.74
C ALA A 338 -3.62 16.32 -1.85
N ALA A 339 -4.23 16.58 -3.01
CA ALA A 339 -5.07 17.75 -3.22
C ALA A 339 -6.32 17.73 -2.32
N VAL A 340 -7.00 16.57 -2.23
CA VAL A 340 -8.18 16.43 -1.36
C VAL A 340 -7.79 16.48 0.11
N ALA A 341 -6.66 15.88 0.50
CA ALA A 341 -6.15 15.97 1.86
C ALA A 341 -5.89 17.43 2.26
N GLN A 342 -5.24 18.20 1.38
CA GLN A 342 -5.01 19.63 1.60
C GLN A 342 -6.33 20.40 1.71
N MET A 343 -7.30 20.20 0.81
CA MET A 343 -8.62 20.85 0.87
C MET A 343 -9.39 20.54 2.17
N LEU A 344 -9.13 19.43 2.80
CA LEU A 344 -9.78 18.97 4.02
C LEU A 344 -8.97 19.27 5.29
N ASP A 345 -7.95 20.12 5.23
CA ASP A 345 -7.06 20.47 6.34
C ASP A 345 -6.32 19.26 6.94
N ARG A 346 -5.96 18.29 6.11
CA ARG A 346 -5.05 17.20 6.47
C ARG A 346 -3.64 17.54 6.01
N LYS A 347 -2.66 17.12 6.81
CA LYS A 347 -1.27 17.05 6.34
C LYS A 347 -1.15 15.90 5.35
N TRP A 348 -0.20 16.01 4.41
CA TRP A 348 -0.03 14.94 3.46
C TRP A 348 1.45 14.61 3.16
N ILE A 349 1.67 13.35 2.84
CA ILE A 349 2.94 12.81 2.33
C ILE A 349 2.60 12.04 1.05
N ALA A 350 3.23 12.43 -0.05
CA ALA A 350 2.91 11.87 -1.36
C ALA A 350 4.19 11.45 -2.09
N CYS A 351 4.11 10.34 -2.85
CA CYS A 351 5.26 9.83 -3.58
C CYS A 351 4.85 9.25 -4.93
N ASP A 352 5.64 9.57 -5.96
CA ASP A 352 5.58 8.88 -7.24
C ASP A 352 6.99 8.76 -7.84
N GLN A 353 7.22 7.69 -8.61
CA GLN A 353 8.48 7.54 -9.33
C GLN A 353 8.50 8.28 -10.67
N SER A 354 7.33 8.66 -11.19
CA SER A 354 7.20 9.41 -12.43
C SER A 354 7.42 10.90 -12.20
N ARG A 355 8.41 11.46 -12.90
CA ARG A 355 8.64 12.91 -12.91
C ARG A 355 7.42 13.68 -13.39
N VAL A 356 6.69 13.14 -14.36
CA VAL A 356 5.48 13.76 -14.92
C VAL A 356 4.37 13.81 -13.88
N ALA A 357 4.13 12.71 -13.16
CA ALA A 357 3.17 12.65 -12.06
C ALA A 357 3.49 13.70 -10.98
N VAL A 358 4.74 13.76 -10.55
CA VAL A 358 5.21 14.74 -9.54
C VAL A 358 5.03 16.16 -10.03
N ALA A 359 5.40 16.50 -11.27
CA ALA A 359 5.28 17.84 -11.82
C ALA A 359 3.81 18.29 -11.95
N LEU A 360 2.93 17.43 -12.48
CA LEU A 360 1.49 17.72 -12.58
C LEU A 360 0.85 17.87 -11.20
N THR A 361 1.26 17.05 -10.24
CA THR A 361 0.79 17.17 -8.87
C THR A 361 1.27 18.45 -8.20
N ALA A 362 2.53 18.84 -8.39
CA ALA A 362 3.05 20.09 -7.85
C ALA A 362 2.28 21.29 -8.37
N ASP A 363 1.99 21.38 -9.68
CA ASP A 363 1.17 22.42 -10.27
C ASP A 363 -0.26 22.46 -9.68
N ARG A 364 -0.88 21.28 -9.52
CA ARG A 364 -2.21 21.17 -8.90
C ARG A 364 -2.21 21.64 -7.45
N LEU A 365 -1.26 21.18 -6.65
CA LEU A 365 -1.15 21.53 -5.22
C LEU A 365 -0.84 23.01 -5.00
N THR A 366 -0.01 23.61 -5.86
CA THR A 366 0.26 25.04 -5.83
C THR A 366 -1.02 25.83 -6.05
N LYS A 367 -1.79 25.52 -7.09
CA LYS A 367 -3.07 26.19 -7.37
C LYS A 367 -4.09 26.01 -6.25
N THR A 368 -4.20 24.80 -5.70
CA THR A 368 -5.10 24.53 -4.57
C THR A 368 -4.65 25.30 -3.32
N GLY A 369 -3.35 25.30 -3.02
CA GLY A 369 -2.80 26.02 -1.88
C GLY A 369 -2.94 27.54 -1.98
N GLU A 370 -2.72 28.13 -3.15
CA GLU A 370 -2.95 29.55 -3.39
C GLU A 370 -4.41 29.95 -3.17
N GLN A 371 -5.36 29.12 -3.59
CA GLN A 371 -6.79 29.36 -3.35
C GLN A 371 -7.14 29.25 -1.86
N GLN A 372 -6.60 28.30 -1.14
CA GLN A 372 -6.83 28.12 0.30
C GLN A 372 -6.18 29.23 1.12
N ALA A 373 -4.97 29.66 0.78
CA ALA A 373 -4.23 30.70 1.48
C ALA A 373 -4.95 32.07 1.50
N LEU A 374 -5.95 32.28 0.63
CA LEU A 374 -6.82 33.45 0.68
C LEU A 374 -7.77 33.45 1.91
N GLY A 375 -7.98 32.31 2.56
CA GLY A 375 -8.95 32.20 3.66
C GLY A 375 -8.51 31.36 4.86
N SER A 376 -7.38 30.66 4.78
CA SER A 376 -6.87 29.79 5.85
C SER A 376 -5.34 29.72 5.88
N GLU A 377 -4.77 29.33 7.03
CA GLU A 377 -3.35 29.03 7.17
C GLU A 377 -3.04 27.72 6.42
N THR A 378 -2.39 27.86 5.25
CA THR A 378 -2.02 26.71 4.41
C THR A 378 -0.56 26.36 4.63
N PRO A 379 -0.23 25.12 5.05
CA PRO A 379 1.16 24.69 5.20
C PRO A 379 1.91 24.71 3.86
N ASP A 380 3.17 25.13 3.90
CA ASP A 380 4.10 24.97 2.78
C ASP A 380 4.22 23.50 2.36
N TYR A 381 4.75 23.23 1.18
CA TYR A 381 5.20 21.88 0.86
C TYR A 381 6.60 21.88 0.23
N THR A 382 7.27 20.74 0.36
CA THR A 382 8.57 20.49 -0.25
C THR A 382 8.44 19.45 -1.36
N VAL A 383 9.15 19.64 -2.45
CA VAL A 383 9.44 18.61 -3.44
C VAL A 383 10.80 18.03 -3.11
N GLU A 384 10.83 16.73 -2.81
CA GLU A 384 12.02 16.03 -2.39
C GLU A 384 12.37 14.93 -3.39
N HIS A 385 13.64 14.85 -3.74
CA HIS A 385 14.13 13.81 -4.61
C HIS A 385 14.88 12.74 -3.83
N TRP A 386 14.52 11.48 -4.02
CA TRP A 386 15.29 10.39 -3.45
C TRP A 386 16.46 10.03 -4.35
N GLY A 387 17.65 10.28 -3.84
CA GLY A 387 18.87 9.60 -4.25
C GLY A 387 19.55 9.98 -5.57
N VAL A 388 18.94 10.72 -6.53
CA VAL A 388 19.64 10.97 -7.81
C VAL A 388 20.80 11.93 -7.63
N TYR A 389 20.61 13.04 -6.95
CA TYR A 389 21.69 14.02 -6.73
C TYR A 389 22.76 13.47 -5.79
N GLU A 390 22.38 12.80 -4.72
CA GLU A 390 23.36 12.18 -3.82
C GLU A 390 24.07 11.02 -4.49
N LYS A 391 23.38 10.21 -5.29
CA LYS A 391 24.02 9.17 -6.10
C LYS A 391 25.03 9.78 -7.07
N GLU A 392 24.66 10.86 -7.77
CA GLU A 392 25.60 11.54 -8.68
C GLU A 392 26.76 12.18 -7.93
N ARG A 393 26.51 12.82 -6.80
CA ARG A 393 27.57 13.40 -5.96
C ARG A 393 28.49 12.31 -5.43
N LEU A 394 27.93 11.25 -4.88
CA LEU A 394 28.69 10.10 -4.38
C LEU A 394 29.45 9.39 -5.49
N SER A 395 28.88 9.33 -6.70
CA SER A 395 29.56 8.72 -7.85
C SER A 395 30.77 9.49 -8.34
N LYS A 396 30.88 10.78 -7.99
CA LYS A 396 32.02 11.68 -8.30
C LYS A 396 33.03 11.79 -7.14
N THR A 397 32.69 11.19 -5.98
CA THR A 397 33.59 11.17 -4.81
C THR A 397 34.76 10.23 -5.07
N PRO A 398 35.95 10.54 -4.62
CA PRO A 398 37.07 9.60 -4.70
C PRO A 398 36.75 8.27 -4.03
N PRO A 399 37.24 7.13 -4.53
CA PRO A 399 36.87 5.80 -4.03
C PRO A 399 37.02 5.61 -2.52
N GLU A 400 38.06 6.19 -1.93
CA GLU A 400 38.32 6.13 -0.48
C GLU A 400 37.21 6.84 0.33
N GLY A 401 36.89 8.09 -0.05
CA GLY A 401 35.84 8.87 0.59
C GLY A 401 34.44 8.25 0.40
N PHE A 402 34.19 7.67 -0.77
CA PHE A 402 32.99 6.91 -1.01
C PHE A 402 32.89 5.69 -0.10
N ARG A 403 33.95 4.89 0.02
CA ARG A 403 33.99 3.70 0.89
C ARG A 403 33.76 4.07 2.35
N GLU A 404 34.47 5.11 2.82
CA GLU A 404 34.31 5.60 4.20
C GLU A 404 32.88 6.05 4.48
N PHE A 405 32.26 6.81 3.58
CA PHE A 405 30.87 7.24 3.70
C PHE A 405 29.92 6.03 3.77
N VAL A 406 30.07 5.08 2.83
CA VAL A 406 29.20 3.90 2.75
C VAL A 406 29.34 3.02 4.01
N LEU A 407 30.55 2.77 4.47
CA LEU A 407 30.80 2.00 5.69
C LEU A 407 30.16 2.66 6.91
N ARG A 408 30.37 3.98 7.07
CA ARG A 408 29.75 4.74 8.17
C ARG A 408 28.23 4.70 8.12
N ALA A 409 27.63 4.88 6.93
CA ALA A 409 26.18 4.81 6.73
C ALA A 409 25.61 3.40 7.04
N TYR A 410 26.40 2.35 6.80
CA TYR A 410 26.05 0.97 7.13
C TYR A 410 26.27 0.61 8.61
N GLY A 411 26.86 1.52 9.38
CA GLY A 411 27.24 1.28 10.77
C GLY A 411 28.42 0.32 10.91
N ALA A 412 29.32 0.35 9.94
CA ALA A 412 30.55 -0.43 9.90
C ALA A 412 31.78 0.45 10.21
N VAL A 413 32.80 -0.18 10.73
CA VAL A 413 34.10 0.49 10.99
C VAL A 413 35.03 0.20 9.81
N PRO A 414 35.68 1.23 9.22
CA PRO A 414 36.70 1.02 8.22
C PRO A 414 37.85 0.14 8.76
N ASP A 415 38.26 -0.83 7.94
CA ASP A 415 39.35 -1.74 8.26
C ASP A 415 40.25 -1.91 7.02
N ALA A 416 41.37 -1.24 7.00
CA ALA A 416 42.35 -1.32 5.93
C ALA A 416 43.47 -2.34 6.21
N SER A 417 43.34 -3.12 7.30
CA SER A 417 44.39 -4.06 7.75
C SER A 417 44.50 -5.29 6.86
N GLU A 418 43.44 -5.62 6.10
CA GLU A 418 43.40 -6.80 5.27
C GLU A 418 43.09 -6.48 3.80
N LEU A 419 43.87 -7.00 2.89
CA LEU A 419 43.71 -6.76 1.44
C LEU A 419 42.38 -7.35 0.96
N GLY A 420 41.53 -6.54 0.34
CA GLY A 420 40.21 -6.96 -0.19
C GLY A 420 39.07 -6.90 0.81
N ILE A 421 39.30 -6.47 2.05
CA ILE A 421 38.28 -6.13 3.05
C ILE A 421 38.35 -4.62 3.29
N HIS A 422 37.21 -3.92 3.17
CA HIS A 422 37.17 -2.46 3.31
C HIS A 422 36.75 -2.02 4.71
N GLY A 423 36.05 -2.88 5.44
CA GLY A 423 35.58 -2.60 6.80
C GLY A 423 34.96 -3.80 7.48
N ARG A 424 34.47 -3.59 8.72
CA ARG A 424 33.82 -4.64 9.51
C ARG A 424 32.58 -4.09 10.24
N LYS A 425 31.54 -4.91 10.30
CA LYS A 425 30.40 -4.69 11.19
C LYS A 425 30.37 -5.82 12.23
N GLY A 426 30.87 -5.54 13.41
CA GLY A 426 31.21 -6.59 14.37
C GLY A 426 32.29 -7.53 13.83
N ALA A 427 32.00 -8.81 13.74
CA ALA A 427 32.92 -9.81 13.17
C ALA A 427 32.84 -9.91 11.63
N ILE A 428 31.77 -9.42 10.99
CA ILE A 428 31.47 -9.62 9.56
C ILE A 428 32.32 -8.68 8.70
N PRO A 429 33.17 -9.20 7.80
CA PRO A 429 33.91 -8.41 6.83
C PRO A 429 33.02 -7.79 5.77
N ILE A 430 33.35 -6.57 5.34
CA ILE A 430 32.57 -5.80 4.40
C ILE A 430 33.44 -5.36 3.22
N TRP A 431 32.89 -5.54 2.03
CA TRP A 431 33.42 -5.03 0.79
C TRP A 431 32.48 -3.96 0.22
N VAL A 432 33.05 -2.85 -0.26
CA VAL A 432 32.29 -1.76 -0.87
C VAL A 432 32.67 -1.64 -2.34
N GLY A 433 31.68 -1.56 -3.21
CA GLY A 433 31.87 -1.38 -4.66
C GLY A 433 32.43 0.00 -5.02
N GLU A 434 32.59 0.21 -6.32
CA GLU A 434 33.08 1.45 -6.85
C GLU A 434 32.03 2.59 -6.82
N PRO A 435 32.43 3.86 -6.72
CA PRO A 435 31.49 4.99 -6.66
C PRO A 435 30.68 5.18 -7.94
N SER A 436 31.16 4.78 -9.10
CA SER A 436 30.46 4.96 -10.38
C SER A 436 29.10 4.24 -10.41
N LEU A 437 28.05 4.97 -10.77
CA LEU A 437 26.69 4.41 -10.93
C LEU A 437 26.58 3.33 -12.01
N LYS A 438 27.53 3.30 -12.95
CA LYS A 438 27.61 2.27 -14.00
C LYS A 438 28.36 1.02 -13.54
N SER A 439 29.02 1.08 -12.39
CA SER A 439 29.75 -0.05 -11.82
C SER A 439 28.78 -1.12 -11.33
N GLN A 440 29.09 -2.35 -11.68
CA GLN A 440 28.33 -3.54 -11.27
C GLN A 440 29.28 -4.55 -10.65
N VAL A 441 28.85 -5.17 -9.57
CA VAL A 441 29.58 -6.30 -8.99
C VAL A 441 29.48 -7.50 -9.92
N THR A 442 30.60 -8.08 -10.26
CA THR A 442 30.73 -9.26 -11.12
C THR A 442 31.10 -10.50 -10.31
N ALA A 443 31.05 -11.68 -10.93
CA ALA A 443 31.52 -12.93 -10.32
C ALA A 443 32.98 -12.84 -9.82
N GLU A 444 33.86 -12.13 -10.54
CA GLU A 444 35.26 -11.94 -10.14
C GLU A 444 35.40 -11.19 -8.80
N HIS A 445 34.60 -10.11 -8.60
CA HIS A 445 34.58 -9.39 -7.34
C HIS A 445 34.14 -10.29 -6.18
N VAL A 446 33.14 -11.14 -6.43
CA VAL A 446 32.59 -12.08 -5.44
C VAL A 446 33.64 -13.10 -5.03
N VAL A 447 34.33 -13.71 -5.99
CA VAL A 447 35.38 -14.71 -5.73
C VAL A 447 36.58 -14.05 -5.03
N THR A 448 36.96 -12.84 -5.46
CA THR A 448 38.06 -12.11 -4.84
C THR A 448 37.77 -11.80 -3.37
N PHE A 449 36.56 -11.34 -3.06
CA PHE A 449 36.16 -11.05 -1.69
C PHE A 449 36.06 -12.32 -0.84
N ALA A 450 35.50 -13.41 -1.37
CA ALA A 450 35.46 -14.69 -0.68
C ALA A 450 36.87 -15.21 -0.34
N ASN A 451 37.83 -15.05 -1.27
CA ASN A 451 39.23 -15.39 -1.03
C ASN A 451 39.89 -14.48 0.02
N ALA A 452 39.52 -13.19 0.07
CA ALA A 452 39.98 -12.29 1.12
C ALA A 452 39.47 -12.72 2.49
N ILE A 453 38.19 -13.11 2.59
CA ILE A 453 37.60 -13.66 3.83
C ILE A 453 38.39 -14.88 4.30
N LYS A 454 38.67 -15.85 3.41
CA LYS A 454 39.41 -17.07 3.74
C LYS A 454 40.84 -16.82 4.21
N LYS A 455 41.46 -15.76 3.73
CA LYS A 455 42.82 -15.34 4.15
C LYS A 455 42.80 -14.50 5.41
N SER A 456 41.64 -14.07 5.88
CA SER A 456 41.53 -13.22 7.05
C SER A 456 41.90 -13.97 8.34
N LEU A 457 42.44 -13.23 9.31
CA LEU A 457 42.75 -13.79 10.62
C LEU A 457 41.53 -14.43 11.30
N ARG A 458 40.35 -13.82 11.13
CA ARG A 458 39.10 -14.32 11.72
C ARG A 458 38.63 -15.64 11.11
N TYR A 459 38.82 -15.85 9.80
CA TYR A 459 38.54 -17.13 9.19
C TYR A 459 39.45 -18.24 9.78
N GLN A 460 40.71 -17.91 9.99
CA GLN A 460 41.68 -18.86 10.53
C GLN A 460 41.45 -19.17 12.00
N GLN A 461 40.98 -18.20 12.80
CA GLN A 461 40.76 -18.32 14.24
C GLN A 461 39.33 -18.80 14.58
N ASP A 462 38.31 -18.21 13.96
CA ASP A 462 36.92 -18.37 14.35
C ASP A 462 36.08 -19.10 13.29
N ASN A 463 36.68 -19.57 12.19
CA ASN A 463 36.03 -20.20 11.05
C ASN A 463 34.87 -19.35 10.46
N LEU A 464 35.00 -18.01 10.51
CA LEU A 464 33.98 -17.07 10.03
C LEU A 464 33.93 -17.09 8.50
N ARG A 465 32.80 -17.48 7.91
CA ARG A 465 32.60 -17.63 6.47
C ARG A 465 31.62 -16.64 5.87
N ASP A 466 31.12 -15.73 6.68
CA ASP A 466 30.13 -14.73 6.24
C ASP A 466 30.82 -13.44 5.80
N GLY A 467 30.21 -12.74 4.85
CA GLY A 467 30.65 -11.45 4.41
C GLY A 467 29.50 -10.61 3.81
N THR A 468 29.70 -9.30 3.71
CA THR A 468 28.70 -8.41 3.10
C THR A 468 29.33 -7.57 2.00
N MET A 469 28.67 -7.50 0.84
CA MET A 469 29.06 -6.67 -0.28
C MET A 469 28.05 -5.52 -0.45
N LEU A 470 28.52 -4.28 -0.42
CA LEU A 470 27.73 -3.06 -0.55
C LEU A 470 28.02 -2.42 -1.90
N ALA A 471 27.01 -2.27 -2.78
CA ALA A 471 27.22 -1.69 -4.11
C ALA A 471 25.91 -1.13 -4.71
N TRP A 472 26.03 -0.32 -5.76
CA TRP A 472 24.90 0.20 -6.51
C TRP A 472 24.09 -0.90 -7.20
N SER A 473 24.79 -1.89 -7.78
CA SER A 473 24.15 -2.99 -8.50
C SER A 473 25.00 -4.25 -8.53
N PHE A 474 24.34 -5.39 -8.72
CA PHE A 474 24.95 -6.71 -8.80
C PHE A 474 24.51 -7.39 -10.09
N ARG A 475 25.45 -7.96 -10.83
CA ARG A 475 25.15 -8.73 -12.03
C ARG A 475 24.59 -10.12 -11.70
N PRO A 476 23.84 -10.75 -12.62
CA PRO A 476 23.37 -12.13 -12.43
C PRO A 476 24.50 -13.13 -12.19
N ASP A 477 25.65 -12.95 -12.85
CA ASP A 477 26.84 -13.80 -12.66
C ASP A 477 27.42 -13.69 -11.24
N ALA A 478 27.35 -12.51 -10.60
CA ALA A 478 27.74 -12.34 -9.22
C ALA A 478 26.81 -13.10 -8.25
N LEU A 479 25.49 -13.08 -8.50
CA LEU A 479 24.52 -13.82 -7.72
C LEU A 479 24.73 -15.33 -7.83
N GLN A 480 25.02 -15.81 -9.03
CA GLN A 480 25.32 -17.21 -9.28
C GLN A 480 26.62 -17.65 -8.58
N ALA A 481 27.69 -16.85 -8.69
CA ALA A 481 28.97 -17.12 -8.02
C ALA A 481 28.81 -17.19 -6.49
N ALA A 482 28.01 -16.30 -5.89
CA ALA A 482 27.75 -16.34 -4.45
C ALA A 482 26.95 -17.60 -4.04
N ALA A 483 25.99 -18.04 -4.86
CA ALA A 483 25.27 -19.27 -4.63
C ALA A 483 26.20 -20.51 -4.68
N GLU A 484 27.10 -20.56 -5.68
CA GLU A 484 28.08 -21.64 -5.82
C GLU A 484 29.07 -21.67 -4.64
N LEU A 485 29.55 -20.52 -4.16
CA LEU A 485 30.41 -20.42 -2.99
C LEU A 485 29.72 -20.90 -1.72
N ARG A 486 28.45 -20.57 -1.55
CA ARG A 486 27.66 -21.04 -0.41
C ARG A 486 27.50 -22.56 -0.43
N ASP A 487 27.19 -23.13 -1.60
CA ASP A 487 26.86 -24.55 -1.72
C ASP A 487 28.13 -25.42 -1.66
N ARG A 488 29.25 -24.97 -2.25
CA ARG A 488 30.50 -25.73 -2.31
C ARG A 488 31.43 -25.46 -1.13
N GLU A 489 31.49 -24.24 -0.65
CA GLU A 489 32.51 -23.77 0.28
C GLU A 489 31.92 -23.26 1.60
N GLN A 490 30.61 -23.31 1.75
CA GLN A 490 29.86 -22.77 2.90
C GLN A 490 30.15 -21.30 3.21
N THR A 491 30.64 -20.54 2.21
CA THR A 491 30.85 -19.10 2.34
C THR A 491 29.57 -18.36 1.98
N SER A 492 28.97 -17.66 2.94
CA SER A 492 27.72 -16.92 2.76
C SER A 492 27.98 -15.43 2.55
N LEU A 493 27.65 -14.91 1.37
CA LEU A 493 27.79 -13.50 1.05
C LEU A 493 26.43 -12.82 0.95
N ASP A 494 26.25 -11.76 1.73
CA ASP A 494 25.07 -10.90 1.67
C ASP A 494 25.33 -9.74 0.71
N PHE A 495 24.42 -9.52 -0.23
CA PHE A 495 24.46 -8.42 -1.17
C PHE A 495 23.51 -7.31 -0.74
N VAL A 496 24.04 -6.11 -0.58
CA VAL A 496 23.29 -4.94 -0.12
C VAL A 496 23.40 -3.83 -1.15
N LYS A 497 22.25 -3.43 -1.71
CA LYS A 497 22.18 -2.28 -2.59
C LYS A 497 22.18 -0.99 -1.78
N LEU A 498 22.85 0.03 -2.35
CA LEU A 498 22.89 1.37 -1.77
C LEU A 498 21.56 2.07 -1.97
N GLU A 499 20.76 2.21 -0.91
CA GLU A 499 19.40 2.73 -0.91
C GLU A 499 19.13 3.55 0.36
N ASN A 500 18.01 4.25 0.42
CA ASN A 500 17.61 5.02 1.59
C ASN A 500 16.68 4.22 2.51
N VAL A 501 17.12 3.91 3.74
CA VAL A 501 16.36 3.07 4.69
C VAL A 501 16.51 3.58 6.12
N ARG A 502 15.44 3.50 6.90
CA ARG A 502 15.50 3.74 8.34
C ARG A 502 15.86 2.47 9.11
N ILE A 503 16.56 2.67 10.24
CA ILE A 503 16.99 1.60 11.15
C ILE A 503 15.80 0.78 11.70
N ASP A 504 14.66 1.43 11.94
CA ASP A 504 13.44 0.82 12.48
C ASP A 504 12.54 0.17 11.42
N SER A 505 12.98 0.16 10.15
CA SER A 505 12.29 -0.58 9.11
C SER A 505 12.33 -2.08 9.39
N PRO A 506 11.22 -2.82 9.22
CA PRO A 506 11.20 -4.27 9.40
C PRO A 506 12.09 -5.02 8.40
N GLN A 507 12.58 -4.31 7.37
CA GLN A 507 13.49 -4.84 6.36
C GLN A 507 14.96 -4.49 6.63
N PHE A 508 15.21 -3.76 7.69
CA PHE A 508 16.56 -3.49 8.20
C PHE A 508 16.96 -4.58 9.22
#